data_78a7f8f47bfe2709ad511bb55da92a7d
#
_entry.id   78a7f8f47bfe2709ad511bb55da92a7d
#
_cell.length_a   1.000
_cell.length_b   1.000
_cell.length_c   1.000
_cell.angle_alpha   90.00
_cell.angle_beta   90.00
_cell.angle_gamma   90.00
#
_symmetry.space_group_name_H-M   'P 1'
#
loop_
_entity.id
_entity.type
_entity.pdbx_description
1 polymer ?
#
loop_
_entity_poly.entity_id
_entity_poly.type
_entity_poly.pdbx_seq_one_letter_code
_entity_poly.pdbx_strand_id
1 'polypeptide(L)'
;MALPHQKQSLQRLNKPLGLLALLALMTLQSCKHENKIYKSECDIGKDFKTISFKQLMDSLDDYDKQYIEISGKYEEDKGISALVCDSLFSNASNSNALWVDFSQDCPLYLSGTRQGLFEYNDGGFTQINDKKVTLRGVIVLRNKGKKDRYKATIERVSLVKL
;
A
#
# COMPACT_ATOMS: atom_id res chain seq x y z
N MET A 1 -26.77 15.83 78.49
CA MET A 1 -27.46 15.13 77.36
C MET A 1 -27.19 15.93 76.11
N ALA A 2 -26.29 15.49 75.27
CA ALA A 2 -26.11 16.04 73.93
C ALA A 2 -25.56 14.94 73.07
N LEU A 3 -26.29 14.60 72.02
CA LEU A 3 -26.00 13.55 71.03
C LEU A 3 -24.93 14.01 70.05
N PRO A 4 -24.09 13.09 69.58
CA PRO A 4 -23.07 13.44 68.55
C PRO A 4 -23.69 13.36 67.17
N HIS A 5 -23.52 14.39 66.39
CA HIS A 5 -23.85 14.43 64.97
C HIS A 5 -22.84 13.66 64.11
N GLN A 6 -23.38 12.71 63.38
CA GLN A 6 -22.75 11.93 62.34
C GLN A 6 -22.24 12.83 61.22
N LYS A 7 -20.93 12.77 60.91
CA LYS A 7 -20.33 13.19 59.65
C LYS A 7 -19.82 11.95 58.92
N GLN A 8 -20.63 11.25 58.25
CA GLN A 8 -20.22 10.27 57.24
C GLN A 8 -21.10 10.47 56.01
N SER A 9 -20.50 10.86 54.90
CA SER A 9 -20.86 10.45 53.53
C SER A 9 -20.52 11.53 52.51
N LEU A 10 -19.28 11.64 52.11
CA LEU A 10 -18.93 12.40 50.88
C LEU A 10 -17.64 11.90 50.20
N GLN A 11 -17.20 10.66 50.47
CA GLN A 11 -15.97 10.15 49.86
C GLN A 11 -16.14 8.99 48.89
N ARG A 12 -17.33 8.69 48.37
CA ARG A 12 -17.54 7.52 47.52
C ARG A 12 -17.85 7.81 46.04
N LEU A 13 -17.84 9.08 45.59
CA LEU A 13 -18.31 9.38 44.24
C LEU A 13 -17.21 9.60 43.18
N ASN A 14 -15.93 9.63 43.54
CA ASN A 14 -14.87 9.98 42.61
C ASN A 14 -14.08 8.79 42.01
N LYS A 15 -14.33 7.55 42.46
CA LYS A 15 -13.61 6.38 41.92
C LYS A 15 -14.01 5.93 40.51
N PRO A 16 -15.30 5.97 40.09
CA PRO A 16 -15.63 5.54 38.72
C PRO A 16 -15.22 6.55 37.64
N LEU A 17 -15.17 7.85 37.99
CA LEU A 17 -14.80 8.89 37.01
C LEU A 17 -13.32 8.82 36.61
N GLY A 18 -12.42 8.51 37.57
CA GLY A 18 -11.00 8.31 37.31
C GLY A 18 -10.72 7.07 36.45
N LEU A 19 -11.47 5.98 36.64
CA LEU A 19 -11.34 4.75 35.86
C LEU A 19 -11.80 4.94 34.42
N LEU A 20 -12.89 5.68 34.20
CA LEU A 20 -13.41 6.03 32.87
C LEU A 20 -12.43 6.93 32.10
N ALA A 21 -11.80 7.90 32.76
CA ALA A 21 -10.77 8.76 32.16
C ALA A 21 -9.52 7.97 31.76
N LEU A 22 -9.10 7.00 32.57
CA LEU A 22 -7.95 6.13 32.28
C LEU A 22 -8.25 5.18 31.08
N LEU A 23 -9.47 4.66 30.97
CA LEU A 23 -9.89 3.82 29.84
C LEU A 23 -9.94 4.64 28.54
N ALA A 24 -10.39 5.90 28.60
CA ALA A 24 -10.44 6.79 27.43
C ALA A 24 -9.04 7.17 26.90
N LEU A 25 -8.03 7.25 27.77
CA LEU A 25 -6.66 7.51 27.31
C LEU A 25 -6.00 6.34 26.59
N MET A 26 -6.41 5.11 26.88
CA MET A 26 -5.84 3.92 26.22
C MET A 26 -6.35 3.70 24.78
N THR A 27 -7.45 4.34 24.38
CA THR A 27 -8.00 4.19 23.02
C THR A 27 -7.36 5.11 21.99
N LEU A 28 -6.47 6.00 22.38
CA LEU A 28 -5.76 6.93 21.48
C LEU A 28 -4.42 6.38 20.95
N GLN A 29 -4.14 5.10 21.09
CA GLN A 29 -3.04 4.46 20.37
C GLN A 29 -3.43 4.29 18.92
N SER A 30 -3.40 5.40 18.17
CA SER A 30 -3.46 5.43 16.72
C SER A 30 -2.38 4.48 16.19
N CYS A 31 -2.78 3.41 15.51
CA CYS A 31 -1.87 2.60 14.73
C CYS A 31 -1.15 3.51 13.74
N LYS A 32 0.12 3.85 13.98
CA LYS A 32 0.98 4.42 12.96
C LYS A 32 1.05 3.41 11.83
N HIS A 33 0.43 3.74 10.73
CA HIS A 33 0.58 2.98 9.49
C HIS A 33 2.06 3.11 9.09
N GLU A 34 2.83 2.06 9.32
CA GLU A 34 4.23 2.03 8.93
C GLU A 34 4.27 2.01 7.40
N ASN A 35 4.71 3.11 6.80
CA ASN A 35 4.94 3.19 5.35
C ASN A 35 6.10 2.26 4.99
N LYS A 36 5.81 1.05 4.57
CA LYS A 36 6.81 0.11 4.08
C LYS A 36 7.24 0.52 2.68
N ILE A 37 8.55 0.63 2.47
CA ILE A 37 9.12 0.98 1.18
C ILE A 37 10.11 -0.12 0.77
N TYR A 38 9.82 -0.80 -0.33
CA TYR A 38 10.71 -1.74 -0.98
C TYR A 38 11.40 -1.06 -2.14
N LYS A 39 12.72 -1.23 -2.26
CA LYS A 39 13.54 -0.59 -3.29
C LYS A 39 14.47 -1.60 -3.94
N SER A 40 14.75 -1.35 -5.22
CA SER A 40 15.80 -1.97 -6.00
C SER A 40 16.79 -0.91 -6.47
N GLU A 41 18.02 -1.33 -6.74
CA GLU A 41 19.08 -0.48 -7.29
C GLU A 41 19.13 -0.54 -8.82
N CYS A 42 18.24 -1.27 -9.48
CA CYS A 42 18.30 -1.51 -10.93
C CYS A 42 18.12 -0.25 -11.80
N ASP A 43 17.55 0.83 -11.26
CA ASP A 43 17.28 2.07 -11.97
C ASP A 43 17.88 3.30 -11.25
N ILE A 44 19.04 3.13 -10.61
CA ILE A 44 19.78 4.24 -9.96
C ILE A 44 20.08 5.33 -11.01
N GLY A 45 19.79 6.57 -10.64
CA GLY A 45 20.05 7.74 -11.49
C GLY A 45 19.03 7.96 -12.60
N LYS A 46 17.92 7.23 -12.61
CA LYS A 46 16.80 7.50 -13.50
C LYS A 46 15.81 8.48 -12.86
N ASP A 47 15.33 9.41 -13.66
CA ASP A 47 14.28 10.34 -13.28
C ASP A 47 12.90 9.68 -13.54
N PHE A 48 12.03 9.70 -12.54
CA PHE A 48 10.69 9.14 -12.63
C PHE A 48 9.66 10.27 -12.68
N LYS A 49 8.83 10.27 -13.71
CA LYS A 49 7.72 11.20 -13.83
C LYS A 49 6.53 10.70 -13.01
N THR A 50 6.11 11.43 -11.99
CA THR A 50 4.89 11.11 -11.23
C THR A 50 3.66 11.45 -12.05
N ILE A 51 2.79 10.46 -12.26
CA ILE A 51 1.57 10.60 -13.05
C ILE A 51 0.39 9.96 -12.34
N SER A 52 -0.82 10.45 -12.61
CA SER A 52 -2.04 9.79 -12.16
C SER A 52 -2.42 8.64 -13.09
N PHE A 53 -3.19 7.69 -12.57
CA PHE A 53 -3.68 6.56 -13.38
C PHE A 53 -4.53 7.04 -14.56
N LYS A 54 -5.34 8.08 -14.35
CA LYS A 54 -6.15 8.70 -15.40
C LYS A 54 -5.28 9.30 -16.51
N GLN A 55 -4.27 10.11 -16.16
CA GLN A 55 -3.36 10.68 -17.15
C GLN A 55 -2.66 9.62 -18.00
N LEU A 56 -2.21 8.53 -17.38
CA LEU A 56 -1.62 7.43 -18.11
C LEU A 56 -2.61 6.81 -19.11
N MET A 57 -3.84 6.54 -18.68
CA MET A 57 -4.84 5.90 -19.56
C MET A 57 -5.33 6.80 -20.71
N ASP A 58 -5.38 8.11 -20.48
CA ASP A 58 -5.82 9.09 -21.49
C ASP A 58 -4.76 9.29 -22.60
N SER A 59 -3.47 9.08 -22.30
CA SER A 59 -2.35 9.35 -23.24
C SER A 59 -1.29 8.24 -23.17
N LEU A 60 -1.73 7.00 -23.20
CA LEU A 60 -0.87 5.84 -22.95
C LEU A 60 0.34 5.77 -23.88
N ASP A 61 0.15 6.14 -25.16
CA ASP A 61 1.20 6.08 -26.20
C ASP A 61 2.35 7.04 -25.90
N ASP A 62 2.08 8.16 -25.21
CA ASP A 62 3.11 9.15 -24.82
C ASP A 62 4.06 8.62 -23.73
N TYR A 63 3.67 7.56 -23.06
CA TYR A 63 4.41 6.98 -21.94
C TYR A 63 5.18 5.71 -22.31
N ASP A 64 5.13 5.24 -23.58
CA ASP A 64 5.91 4.06 -23.95
C ASP A 64 7.41 4.27 -23.68
N LYS A 65 8.01 3.31 -22.97
CA LYS A 65 9.42 3.34 -22.52
C LYS A 65 9.78 4.48 -21.55
N GLN A 66 8.78 5.18 -20.99
CA GLN A 66 9.03 6.21 -19.98
C GLN A 66 9.14 5.61 -18.58
N TYR A 67 10.03 6.18 -17.77
CA TYR A 67 10.15 5.91 -16.34
C TYR A 67 9.09 6.70 -15.58
N ILE A 68 8.18 6.02 -14.91
CA ILE A 68 7.07 6.64 -14.21
C ILE A 68 6.99 6.21 -12.74
N GLU A 69 6.37 7.08 -11.93
CA GLU A 69 5.86 6.76 -10.61
C GLU A 69 4.34 6.88 -10.65
N ILE A 70 3.63 5.82 -10.29
CA ILE A 70 2.18 5.74 -10.37
C ILE A 70 1.61 5.03 -9.13
N SER A 71 0.46 5.51 -8.65
CA SER A 71 -0.26 4.89 -7.55
C SER A 71 -1.53 4.20 -8.03
N GLY A 72 -1.83 3.06 -7.42
CA GLY A 72 -3.03 2.28 -7.70
C GLY A 72 -3.22 1.20 -6.64
N LYS A 73 -4.26 0.40 -6.80
CA LYS A 73 -4.47 -0.82 -6.02
C LYS A 73 -3.77 -1.98 -6.74
N TYR A 74 -2.94 -2.73 -6.03
CA TYR A 74 -2.32 -3.93 -6.58
C TYR A 74 -3.22 -5.15 -6.33
N GLU A 75 -3.42 -5.95 -7.35
CA GLU A 75 -4.22 -7.17 -7.31
C GLU A 75 -3.39 -8.35 -7.84
N GLU A 76 -3.35 -9.41 -7.05
CA GLU A 76 -2.65 -10.66 -7.35
C GLU A 76 -3.60 -11.85 -7.22
N ASP A 77 -3.59 -12.74 -8.21
CA ASP A 77 -4.29 -14.02 -8.20
C ASP A 77 -3.58 -14.98 -9.16
N LYS A 78 -4.07 -16.23 -9.29
CA LYS A 78 -3.52 -17.23 -10.24
C LYS A 78 -3.40 -16.68 -11.65
N GLY A 79 -2.21 -16.12 -11.95
CA GLY A 79 -1.90 -15.50 -13.24
C GLY A 79 -2.45 -14.10 -13.41
N ILE A 80 -2.71 -13.40 -12.33
CA ILE A 80 -2.96 -11.95 -12.25
C ILE A 80 -1.83 -11.34 -11.44
N SER A 81 -1.24 -10.25 -11.95
CA SER A 81 -0.32 -9.36 -11.27
C SER A 81 -0.58 -7.98 -11.87
N ALA A 82 -1.47 -7.23 -11.26
CA ALA A 82 -2.04 -6.04 -11.90
C ALA A 82 -2.10 -4.83 -10.97
N LEU A 83 -1.89 -3.66 -11.56
CA LEU A 83 -2.19 -2.39 -10.93
C LEU A 83 -3.47 -1.83 -11.55
N VAL A 84 -4.46 -1.56 -10.72
CA VAL A 84 -5.74 -0.98 -11.11
C VAL A 84 -5.90 0.42 -10.51
N CYS A 85 -6.79 1.22 -11.11
CA CYS A 85 -7.15 2.50 -10.53
C CYS A 85 -7.70 2.28 -9.12
N ASP A 86 -7.29 3.13 -8.16
CA ASP A 86 -7.79 3.10 -6.79
C ASP A 86 -9.22 3.67 -6.72
N SER A 87 -10.16 2.98 -7.35
CA SER A 87 -11.58 3.28 -7.27
C SER A 87 -12.35 2.03 -6.88
N LEU A 88 -13.49 2.20 -6.22
CA LEU A 88 -14.36 1.10 -5.77
C LEU A 88 -14.89 0.21 -6.91
N PHE A 89 -14.80 0.68 -8.15
CA PHE A 89 -15.31 0.00 -9.35
C PHE A 89 -14.20 -0.57 -10.24
N SER A 90 -12.94 -0.47 -9.84
CA SER A 90 -11.79 -0.99 -10.60
C SER A 90 -11.39 -2.37 -10.10
N ASN A 91 -11.10 -3.28 -11.03
CA ASN A 91 -10.55 -4.60 -10.77
C ASN A 91 -9.63 -5.03 -11.91
N ALA A 92 -8.84 -6.08 -11.69
CA ALA A 92 -7.85 -6.58 -12.65
C ALA A 92 -8.49 -7.18 -13.94
N SER A 93 -9.78 -7.45 -13.94
CA SER A 93 -10.49 -7.88 -15.15
C SER A 93 -10.90 -6.71 -16.05
N ASN A 94 -10.73 -5.48 -15.56
CA ASN A 94 -11.03 -4.26 -16.29
C ASN A 94 -9.93 -3.99 -17.34
N SER A 95 -10.34 -3.64 -18.56
CA SER A 95 -9.43 -3.30 -19.66
C SER A 95 -8.52 -2.08 -19.39
N ASN A 96 -8.74 -1.36 -18.29
CA ASN A 96 -7.94 -0.21 -17.86
C ASN A 96 -6.91 -0.55 -16.75
N ALA A 97 -6.56 -1.82 -16.59
CA ALA A 97 -5.50 -2.26 -15.70
C ALA A 97 -4.14 -2.29 -16.42
N LEU A 98 -3.06 -2.16 -15.63
CA LEU A 98 -1.69 -2.41 -16.05
C LEU A 98 -1.25 -3.78 -15.53
N TRP A 99 -0.58 -4.56 -16.36
CA TRP A 99 0.18 -5.70 -15.87
C TRP A 99 1.39 -5.21 -15.10
N VAL A 100 1.72 -5.84 -13.97
CA VAL A 100 2.94 -5.55 -13.21
C VAL A 100 3.89 -6.72 -13.38
N ASP A 101 5.04 -6.46 -13.99
CA ASP A 101 6.10 -7.45 -14.21
C ASP A 101 7.26 -7.22 -13.26
N PHE A 102 7.32 -8.04 -12.21
CA PHE A 102 8.42 -8.04 -11.25
C PHE A 102 9.57 -8.88 -11.80
N SER A 103 10.64 -8.21 -12.21
CA SER A 103 11.84 -8.84 -12.75
C SER A 103 12.80 -9.27 -11.65
N GLN A 104 13.47 -10.42 -11.84
CA GLN A 104 14.59 -10.85 -10.99
C GLN A 104 15.80 -9.89 -11.07
N ASP A 105 15.93 -9.13 -12.17
CA ASP A 105 17.00 -8.14 -12.36
C ASP A 105 16.77 -6.88 -11.50
N CYS A 106 15.56 -6.72 -10.94
CA CYS A 106 15.20 -5.62 -10.06
C CYS A 106 14.68 -6.16 -8.70
N PRO A 107 15.52 -6.82 -7.90
CA PRO A 107 15.09 -7.38 -6.63
C PRO A 107 14.69 -6.26 -5.66
N LEU A 108 13.52 -6.39 -5.05
CA LEU A 108 12.93 -5.39 -4.16
C LEU A 108 13.16 -5.77 -2.70
N TYR A 109 13.91 -4.95 -1.97
CA TYR A 109 14.19 -5.14 -0.55
C TYR A 109 13.54 -4.05 0.30
N LEU A 110 13.01 -4.42 1.46
CA LEU A 110 12.50 -3.48 2.45
C LEU A 110 13.63 -2.53 2.90
N SER A 111 13.39 -1.23 2.78
CA SER A 111 14.39 -0.19 3.07
C SER A 111 15.02 -0.39 4.45
N GLY A 112 16.35 -0.39 4.49
CA GLY A 112 17.14 -0.62 5.72
C GLY A 112 17.26 -2.08 6.15
N THR A 113 16.78 -3.04 5.34
CA THR A 113 16.88 -4.47 5.63
C THR A 113 17.34 -5.25 4.39
N ARG A 114 17.49 -6.57 4.54
CA ARG A 114 17.72 -7.51 3.43
C ARG A 114 16.46 -8.33 3.11
N GLN A 115 15.31 -7.98 3.71
CA GLN A 115 14.06 -8.70 3.50
C GLN A 115 13.48 -8.37 2.13
N GLY A 116 13.34 -9.36 1.27
CA GLY A 116 12.72 -9.25 -0.05
C GLY A 116 11.20 -9.12 0.01
N LEU A 117 10.60 -8.47 -1.00
CA LEU A 117 9.14 -8.34 -1.12
C LEU A 117 8.44 -9.71 -1.18
N PHE A 118 9.10 -10.70 -1.80
CA PHE A 118 8.54 -12.04 -2.07
C PHE A 118 9.08 -13.13 -1.13
N GLU A 119 9.89 -12.79 -0.12
CA GLU A 119 10.68 -13.73 0.68
C GLU A 119 9.84 -14.61 1.64
N TYR A 120 8.62 -14.19 1.98
CA TYR A 120 7.75 -14.91 2.94
C TYR A 120 6.42 -15.37 2.32
N ASN A 121 6.45 -15.72 1.04
CA ASN A 121 5.26 -16.16 0.34
C ASN A 121 5.18 -17.70 0.31
N ASP A 122 4.78 -18.33 1.39
CA ASP A 122 4.53 -19.79 1.48
C ASP A 122 3.42 -20.27 0.52
N GLY A 123 3.49 -19.85 -0.76
CA GLY A 123 2.45 -20.12 -1.77
C GLY A 123 1.20 -19.24 -1.65
N GLY A 124 1.19 -18.30 -0.72
CA GLY A 124 0.16 -17.28 -0.58
C GLY A 124 0.41 -16.04 -1.43
N PHE A 125 -0.50 -15.08 -1.34
CA PHE A 125 -0.35 -13.78 -1.99
C PHE A 125 0.71 -12.92 -1.31
N THR A 126 1.32 -12.00 -2.08
CA THR A 126 2.26 -11.03 -1.53
C THR A 126 1.59 -10.12 -0.51
N GLN A 127 2.40 -9.57 0.40
CA GLN A 127 1.88 -8.65 1.41
C GLN A 127 1.31 -7.34 0.84
N ILE A 128 1.50 -7.08 -0.46
CA ILE A 128 0.96 -5.91 -1.18
C ILE A 128 -0.37 -6.20 -1.87
N ASN A 129 -0.81 -7.48 -1.91
CA ASN A 129 -2.09 -7.84 -2.51
C ASN A 129 -3.26 -7.10 -1.87
N ASP A 130 -4.21 -6.63 -2.67
CA ASP A 130 -5.38 -5.83 -2.29
C ASP A 130 -5.05 -4.50 -1.59
N LYS A 131 -3.80 -4.02 -1.68
CA LYS A 131 -3.39 -2.75 -1.06
C LYS A 131 -3.19 -1.66 -2.10
N LYS A 132 -3.39 -0.42 -1.63
CA LYS A 132 -2.93 0.76 -2.34
C LYS A 132 -1.42 0.83 -2.29
N VAL A 133 -0.80 0.91 -3.46
CA VAL A 133 0.66 0.99 -3.59
C VAL A 133 1.05 2.11 -4.54
N THR A 134 2.27 2.61 -4.38
CA THR A 134 2.95 3.43 -5.37
C THR A 134 4.09 2.62 -5.96
N LEU A 135 4.13 2.51 -7.28
CA LEU A 135 5.15 1.79 -8.03
C LEU A 135 6.01 2.75 -8.84
N ARG A 136 7.31 2.45 -8.95
CA ARG A 136 8.21 3.02 -9.99
C ARG A 136 8.61 1.93 -10.95
N GLY A 137 8.58 2.23 -12.23
CA GLY A 137 8.97 1.31 -13.29
C GLY A 137 8.89 1.94 -14.66
N VAL A 138 9.00 1.13 -15.70
CA VAL A 138 8.95 1.54 -17.10
C VAL A 138 7.66 1.05 -17.73
N ILE A 139 6.93 1.93 -18.43
CA ILE A 139 5.75 1.53 -19.21
C ILE A 139 6.21 0.91 -20.52
N VAL A 140 5.62 -0.24 -20.85
CA VAL A 140 5.88 -0.97 -22.10
C VAL A 140 4.56 -1.36 -22.76
N LEU A 141 4.29 -0.80 -23.95
CA LEU A 141 3.01 -1.01 -24.64
C LEU A 141 2.95 -2.34 -25.40
N ARG A 142 4.09 -2.83 -25.89
CA ARG A 142 4.15 -4.09 -26.66
C ARG A 142 3.86 -5.33 -25.81
N ASN A 143 4.10 -5.24 -24.49
CA ASN A 143 3.81 -6.29 -23.53
C ASN A 143 2.49 -5.93 -22.82
N LYS A 144 1.49 -6.77 -22.96
CA LYS A 144 0.15 -6.57 -22.39
C LYS A 144 -0.18 -7.64 -21.36
N GLY A 145 0.86 -8.19 -20.74
CA GLY A 145 0.74 -9.23 -19.74
C GLY A 145 0.15 -10.53 -20.27
N LYS A 146 -0.37 -11.34 -19.35
CA LYS A 146 -0.89 -12.67 -19.69
C LYS A 146 -2.13 -12.56 -20.60
N LYS A 147 -2.05 -13.18 -21.79
CA LYS A 147 -3.12 -13.23 -22.79
C LYS A 147 -3.53 -11.85 -23.35
N ASP A 148 -2.64 -10.89 -23.40
CA ASP A 148 -2.88 -9.53 -23.92
C ASP A 148 -4.11 -8.82 -23.32
N ARG A 149 -4.36 -9.04 -22.01
CA ARG A 149 -5.57 -8.53 -21.33
C ARG A 149 -5.44 -7.08 -20.87
N TYR A 150 -4.22 -6.59 -20.75
CA TYR A 150 -3.91 -5.31 -20.14
C TYR A 150 -3.62 -4.25 -21.19
N LYS A 151 -3.74 -2.99 -20.84
CA LYS A 151 -3.41 -1.88 -21.75
C LYS A 151 -1.92 -1.78 -22.03
N ALA A 152 -1.12 -1.99 -20.98
CA ALA A 152 0.34 -1.98 -21.01
C ALA A 152 0.88 -2.77 -19.82
N THR A 153 2.20 -2.92 -19.77
CA THR A 153 2.92 -3.46 -18.63
C THR A 153 3.76 -2.38 -17.98
N ILE A 154 3.83 -2.39 -16.65
CA ILE A 154 4.90 -1.72 -15.91
C ILE A 154 5.97 -2.75 -15.62
N GLU A 155 7.14 -2.59 -16.24
CA GLU A 155 8.31 -3.45 -16.12
C GLU A 155 9.40 -2.79 -15.24
N ARG A 156 10.42 -3.56 -14.86
CA ARG A 156 11.55 -3.07 -14.07
C ARG A 156 11.10 -2.30 -12.83
N VAL A 157 10.19 -2.92 -12.08
CA VAL A 157 9.67 -2.28 -10.86
C VAL A 157 10.81 -2.10 -9.86
N SER A 158 11.23 -0.84 -9.64
CA SER A 158 12.35 -0.48 -8.78
C SER A 158 11.94 0.11 -7.43
N LEU A 159 10.66 0.38 -7.23
CA LEU A 159 10.10 0.83 -5.95
C LEU A 159 8.67 0.33 -5.79
N VAL A 160 8.38 -0.14 -4.57
CA VAL A 160 7.01 -0.38 -4.07
C VAL A 160 6.87 0.31 -2.72
N LYS A 161 5.93 1.24 -2.61
CA LYS A 161 5.60 1.96 -1.36
C LYS A 161 4.15 1.65 -0.98
N LEU A 162 3.96 1.20 0.28
CA LEU A 162 2.65 0.99 0.89
C LEU A 162 2.27 2.19 1.77
#